data_4c7325684996e0cfdf65256e16845bfd
#
_entry.id   4c7325684996e0cfdf65256e16845bfd
#
_cell.length_a   1.000
_cell.length_b   1.000
_cell.length_c   1.000
_cell.angle_alpha   90.00
_cell.angle_beta   90.00
_cell.angle_gamma   90.00
#
_symmetry.space_group_name_H-M   'P 1'
#
loop_
_entity.id
_entity.type
_entity.pdbx_description
1 polymer ?
#
loop_
_entity_poly.entity_id
_entity_poly.type
_entity_poly.pdbx_seq_one_letter_code
_entity_poly.pdbx_strand_id
1 'polypeptide(L)'
;MGGSMIFRHREGDPNLSVILETLTNHGQQQIMAQGYLPAIKDGDKRILMIDGEPVPYCLARIPAAGETRGNLAAGGRGEARPLTERDREIAAAVGPTLREKGLLFVGLDVIGEHLTEINVTSPTCIREIDAAFDTRIGERLMDVIAEKLNARSAS
;
A
#
# COMPACT_ATOMS: atom_id res chain seq x y z
N MET A 1 -10.69 5.41 6.21
CA MET A 1 -10.13 5.22 4.87
C MET A 1 -9.63 6.56 4.33
N GLY A 2 -8.63 6.60 3.46
CA GLY A 2 -8.12 7.84 2.85
C GLY A 2 -7.26 8.73 3.75
N GLY A 3 -6.67 8.21 4.81
CA GLY A 3 -5.79 8.97 5.69
C GLY A 3 -6.52 9.97 6.61
N SER A 4 -7.84 9.80 6.81
CA SER A 4 -8.56 10.58 7.81
C SER A 4 -8.17 10.16 9.23
N MET A 5 -8.18 11.10 10.16
CA MET A 5 -7.86 10.86 11.58
C MET A 5 -6.45 10.32 11.84
N ILE A 6 -5.48 10.66 10.98
CA ILE A 6 -4.07 10.39 11.18
C ILE A 6 -3.41 11.62 11.78
N PHE A 7 -2.78 11.44 12.94
CA PHE A 7 -2.05 12.50 13.64
C PHE A 7 -0.60 12.09 13.79
N ARG A 8 0.31 13.01 13.51
CA ARG A 8 1.72 12.85 13.85
C ARG A 8 1.98 13.50 15.19
N HIS A 9 2.39 12.69 16.17
CA HIS A 9 2.87 13.18 17.46
C HIS A 9 4.39 13.35 17.46
N ARG A 10 4.88 14.37 18.16
CA ARG A 10 6.30 14.59 18.51
C ARG A 10 6.44 14.67 20.00
N GLU A 11 7.61 14.30 20.52
CA GLU A 11 7.92 14.48 21.94
C GLU A 11 7.70 15.93 22.36
N GLY A 12 7.00 16.12 23.49
CA GLY A 12 6.63 17.45 23.99
C GLY A 12 5.40 18.08 23.33
N ASP A 13 4.69 17.40 22.44
CA ASP A 13 3.43 17.93 21.87
C ASP A 13 2.34 17.96 22.96
N PRO A 14 1.83 19.15 23.33
CA PRO A 14 0.83 19.30 24.39
C PRO A 14 -0.54 18.71 24.02
N ASN A 15 -0.77 18.42 22.75
CA ASN A 15 -2.07 17.92 22.29
C ASN A 15 -2.21 16.39 22.38
N LEU A 16 -1.16 15.66 22.78
CA LEU A 16 -1.18 14.19 22.78
C LEU A 16 -2.36 13.62 23.54
N SER A 17 -2.66 14.13 24.73
CA SER A 17 -3.78 13.63 25.55
C SER A 17 -5.11 13.81 24.84
N VAL A 18 -5.36 14.98 24.26
CA VAL A 18 -6.59 15.28 23.53
C VAL A 18 -6.72 14.44 22.25
N ILE A 19 -5.61 14.22 21.54
CA ILE A 19 -5.56 13.32 20.38
C ILE A 19 -5.94 11.90 20.78
N LEU A 20 -5.34 11.38 21.87
CA LEU A 20 -5.64 10.03 22.35
C LEU A 20 -7.10 9.90 22.81
N GLU A 21 -7.61 10.84 23.62
CA GLU A 21 -9.00 10.85 24.05
C GLU A 21 -9.97 10.84 22.87
N THR A 22 -9.70 11.69 21.86
CA THR A 22 -10.55 11.79 20.66
C THR A 22 -10.52 10.51 19.84
N LEU A 23 -9.32 9.99 19.56
CA LEU A 23 -9.15 8.82 18.71
C LEU A 23 -9.65 7.54 19.38
N THR A 24 -9.47 7.42 20.70
CA THR A 24 -9.91 6.24 21.46
C THR A 24 -11.37 6.32 21.91
N ASN A 25 -12.08 7.40 21.57
CA ASN A 25 -13.41 7.67 22.13
C ASN A 25 -13.41 7.53 23.67
N HIS A 26 -12.54 8.30 24.31
CA HIS A 26 -12.32 8.25 25.77
C HIS A 26 -11.96 6.83 26.29
N GLY A 27 -11.10 6.12 25.58
CA GLY A 27 -10.62 4.79 25.96
C GLY A 27 -11.57 3.62 25.62
N GLN A 28 -12.65 3.87 24.91
CA GLN A 28 -13.64 2.85 24.53
C GLN A 28 -13.29 2.17 23.19
N GLN A 29 -12.35 2.73 22.41
CA GLN A 29 -11.97 2.23 21.09
C GLN A 29 -10.45 2.03 21.01
N GLN A 30 -10.04 0.90 20.46
CA GLN A 30 -8.63 0.65 20.14
C GLN A 30 -8.20 1.48 18.93
N ILE A 31 -6.97 1.96 18.97
CA ILE A 31 -6.30 2.67 17.90
C ILE A 31 -4.94 2.05 17.61
N MET A 32 -4.41 2.29 16.42
CA MET A 32 -3.07 1.89 16.04
C MET A 32 -2.10 3.06 16.22
N ALA A 33 -0.97 2.79 16.87
CA ALA A 33 0.16 3.70 16.92
C ALA A 33 1.38 3.06 16.26
N GLN A 34 2.06 3.80 15.38
CA GLN A 34 3.23 3.34 14.63
C GLN A 34 4.38 4.34 14.74
N GLY A 35 5.61 3.84 14.62
CA GLY A 35 6.79 4.69 14.47
C GLY A 35 6.67 5.55 13.21
N TYR A 36 6.99 6.83 13.32
CA TYR A 36 7.01 7.71 12.17
C TYR A 36 8.19 7.39 11.25
N LEU A 37 7.92 7.20 9.97
CA LEU A 37 8.91 6.95 8.94
C LEU A 37 9.19 8.24 8.15
N PRO A 38 10.35 8.91 8.36
CA PRO A 38 10.68 10.15 7.66
C PRO A 38 10.72 10.03 6.14
N ALA A 39 10.97 8.83 5.63
CA ALA A 39 10.98 8.52 4.19
C ALA A 39 9.62 8.73 3.50
N ILE A 40 8.53 8.96 4.25
CA ILE A 40 7.22 9.32 3.68
C ILE A 40 7.30 10.53 2.73
N LYS A 41 8.24 11.46 2.96
CA LYS A 41 8.48 12.62 2.07
C LYS A 41 8.82 12.23 0.63
N ASP A 42 9.42 11.04 0.45
CA ASP A 42 9.83 10.50 -0.84
C ASP A 42 8.73 9.62 -1.48
N GLY A 43 7.61 9.48 -0.77
CA GLY A 43 6.39 8.79 -1.18
C GLY A 43 6.12 7.50 -0.40
N ASP A 44 4.85 7.20 -0.31
CA ASP A 44 4.29 5.91 0.09
C ASP A 44 4.07 5.09 -1.19
N LYS A 45 4.85 4.04 -1.40
CA LYS A 45 4.84 3.24 -2.63
C LYS A 45 3.73 2.21 -2.58
N ARG A 46 2.82 2.22 -3.55
CA ARG A 46 1.87 1.15 -3.81
C ARG A 46 2.49 0.15 -4.78
N ILE A 47 2.76 -1.07 -4.31
CA ILE A 47 3.22 -2.21 -5.11
C ILE A 47 2.03 -3.14 -5.31
N LEU A 48 1.71 -3.46 -6.57
CA LEU A 48 0.63 -4.39 -6.89
C LEU A 48 1.18 -5.81 -7.03
N MET A 49 0.50 -6.77 -6.41
CA MET A 49 0.82 -8.19 -6.43
C MET A 49 -0.29 -8.95 -7.15
N ILE A 50 0.09 -9.85 -8.05
CA ILE A 50 -0.83 -10.79 -8.72
C ILE A 50 -0.33 -12.20 -8.45
N ASP A 51 -1.15 -13.01 -7.82
CA ASP A 51 -0.85 -14.40 -7.44
C ASP A 51 0.48 -14.55 -6.72
N GLY A 52 0.77 -13.63 -5.80
CA GLY A 52 1.99 -13.61 -5.00
C GLY A 52 3.23 -13.04 -5.71
N GLU A 53 3.11 -12.59 -6.96
CA GLU A 53 4.21 -11.99 -7.72
C GLU A 53 4.01 -10.47 -7.90
N PRO A 54 5.02 -9.64 -7.73
CA PRO A 54 4.89 -8.21 -7.91
C PRO A 54 4.80 -7.83 -9.40
N VAL A 55 4.04 -6.78 -9.66
CA VAL A 55 4.17 -6.02 -10.91
C VAL A 55 5.53 -5.29 -10.86
N PRO A 56 6.29 -5.21 -11.97
CA PRO A 56 7.66 -4.66 -11.94
C PRO A 56 7.78 -3.19 -11.59
N TYR A 57 6.66 -2.50 -11.44
CA TYR A 57 6.57 -1.07 -11.12
C TYR A 57 5.66 -0.80 -9.94
N CYS A 58 5.85 0.34 -9.28
CA CYS A 58 5.01 0.83 -8.20
C CYS A 58 4.55 2.27 -8.49
N LEU A 59 3.54 2.73 -7.75
CA LEU A 59 3.17 4.14 -7.71
C LEU A 59 3.61 4.74 -6.37
N ALA A 60 4.58 5.64 -6.38
CA ALA A 60 4.94 6.44 -5.22
C ALA A 60 3.93 7.59 -5.07
N ARG A 61 3.21 7.61 -3.95
CA ARG A 61 2.23 8.65 -3.60
C ARG A 61 2.93 9.67 -2.72
N ILE A 62 3.37 10.76 -3.33
CA ILE A 62 4.20 11.79 -2.68
C ILE A 62 3.27 12.80 -2.01
N PRO A 63 3.42 13.06 -0.69
CA PRO A 63 2.64 14.07 0.01
C PRO A 63 2.78 15.46 -0.62
N ALA A 64 1.71 16.26 -0.56
CA ALA A 64 1.78 17.68 -0.88
C ALA A 64 2.70 18.42 0.11
N ALA A 65 3.19 19.60 -0.29
CA ALA A 65 4.04 20.40 0.57
C ALA A 65 3.35 20.73 1.91
N GLY A 66 4.01 20.42 3.02
CA GLY A 66 3.47 20.59 4.37
C GLY A 66 2.54 19.49 4.86
N GLU A 67 2.22 18.50 4.03
CA GLU A 67 1.40 17.34 4.38
C GLU A 67 2.28 16.13 4.72
N THR A 68 1.78 15.23 5.58
CA THR A 68 2.45 13.97 5.93
C THR A 68 1.73 12.74 5.38
N ARG A 69 0.59 12.91 4.73
CA ARG A 69 -0.21 11.83 4.13
C ARG A 69 0.08 11.73 2.63
N GLY A 70 0.57 10.57 2.19
CA GLY A 70 0.86 10.28 0.79
C GLY A 70 -0.37 9.98 -0.08
N ASN A 71 -1.58 10.02 0.48
CA ASN A 71 -2.78 9.65 -0.23
C ASN A 71 -3.12 10.64 -1.36
N LEU A 72 -3.35 10.14 -2.58
CA LEU A 72 -3.74 10.96 -3.74
C LEU A 72 -5.03 11.76 -3.49
N ALA A 73 -5.99 11.19 -2.74
CA ALA A 73 -7.22 11.88 -2.36
C ALA A 73 -6.99 13.08 -1.42
N ALA A 74 -5.83 13.16 -0.76
CA ALA A 74 -5.41 14.27 0.08
C ALA A 74 -4.55 15.31 -0.67
N GLY A 75 -4.53 15.27 -2.01
CA GLY A 75 -3.75 16.19 -2.84
C GLY A 75 -2.30 15.75 -3.09
N GLY A 76 -1.96 14.50 -2.76
CA GLY A 76 -0.67 13.91 -3.09
C GLY A 76 -0.48 13.75 -4.61
N ARG A 77 0.79 13.69 -5.04
CA ARG A 77 1.18 13.43 -6.44
C ARG A 77 1.58 11.97 -6.61
N GLY A 78 1.02 11.30 -7.61
CA GLY A 78 1.44 9.95 -8.01
C GLY A 78 2.64 10.00 -8.96
N GLU A 79 3.65 9.19 -8.69
CA GLU A 79 4.82 9.02 -9.56
C GLU A 79 5.11 7.54 -9.73
N ALA A 80 4.92 7.04 -10.96
CA ALA A 80 5.20 5.64 -11.27
C ALA A 80 6.72 5.43 -11.40
N ARG A 81 7.23 4.35 -10.77
CA ARG A 81 8.67 4.03 -10.67
C ARG A 81 8.91 2.54 -10.81
N PRO A 82 10.07 2.09 -11.33
CA PRO A 82 10.50 0.70 -11.19
C PRO A 82 10.64 0.31 -9.72
N LEU A 83 10.40 -0.97 -9.41
CA LEU A 83 10.67 -1.50 -8.07
C LEU A 83 12.18 -1.47 -7.79
N THR A 84 12.53 -1.08 -6.57
CA THR A 84 13.89 -1.24 -6.05
C THR A 84 14.16 -2.71 -5.69
N GLU A 85 15.41 -3.05 -5.40
CA GLU A 85 15.76 -4.38 -4.90
C GLU A 85 15.04 -4.68 -3.57
N ARG A 86 15.01 -3.70 -2.67
CA ARG A 86 14.30 -3.83 -1.38
C ARG A 86 12.79 -4.04 -1.56
N ASP A 87 12.17 -3.40 -2.52
CA ASP A 87 10.76 -3.61 -2.84
C ASP A 87 10.50 -5.06 -3.30
N ARG A 88 11.41 -5.62 -4.11
CA ARG A 88 11.33 -7.02 -4.56
C ARG A 88 11.54 -8.01 -3.41
N GLU A 89 12.48 -7.74 -2.51
CA GLU A 89 12.69 -8.56 -1.30
C GLU A 89 11.43 -8.60 -0.43
N ILE A 90 10.80 -7.45 -0.18
CA ILE A 90 9.54 -7.35 0.58
C ILE A 90 8.45 -8.17 -0.12
N ALA A 91 8.28 -7.98 -1.43
CA ALA A 91 7.29 -8.70 -2.21
C ALA A 91 7.54 -10.22 -2.18
N ALA A 92 8.79 -10.66 -2.34
CA ALA A 92 9.18 -12.06 -2.29
C ALA A 92 8.93 -12.70 -0.90
N ALA A 93 9.14 -11.93 0.17
CA ALA A 93 8.88 -12.42 1.53
C ALA A 93 7.36 -12.58 1.81
N VAL A 94 6.52 -11.72 1.25
CA VAL A 94 5.06 -11.73 1.47
C VAL A 94 4.35 -12.66 0.49
N GLY A 95 4.82 -12.75 -0.73
CA GLY A 95 4.17 -13.44 -1.86
C GLY A 95 3.70 -14.87 -1.57
N PRO A 96 4.55 -15.76 -0.98
CA PRO A 96 4.15 -17.13 -0.66
C PRO A 96 2.93 -17.20 0.27
N THR A 97 2.88 -16.37 1.31
CA THR A 97 1.74 -16.29 2.24
C THR A 97 0.47 -15.79 1.55
N LEU A 98 0.59 -14.83 0.65
CA LEU A 98 -0.57 -14.34 -0.12
C LEU A 98 -1.15 -15.44 -1.00
N ARG A 99 -0.27 -16.20 -1.66
CA ARG A 99 -0.65 -17.33 -2.52
C ARG A 99 -1.32 -18.45 -1.73
N GLU A 100 -0.75 -18.83 -0.57
CA GLU A 100 -1.31 -19.83 0.34
C GLU A 100 -2.71 -19.44 0.82
N LYS A 101 -2.93 -18.16 1.10
CA LYS A 101 -4.24 -17.62 1.53
C LYS A 101 -5.23 -17.40 0.37
N GLY A 102 -4.85 -17.66 -0.87
CA GLY A 102 -5.69 -17.43 -2.05
C GLY A 102 -5.94 -15.95 -2.36
N LEU A 103 -5.08 -15.06 -1.87
CA LEU A 103 -5.17 -13.62 -2.10
C LEU A 103 -4.54 -13.27 -3.44
N LEU A 104 -5.35 -13.29 -4.47
CA LEU A 104 -4.91 -13.21 -5.86
C LEU A 104 -4.43 -11.82 -6.27
N PHE A 105 -5.10 -10.76 -5.79
CA PHE A 105 -4.77 -9.38 -6.14
C PHE A 105 -4.63 -8.54 -4.87
N VAL A 106 -3.41 -8.05 -4.61
CA VAL A 106 -3.05 -7.39 -3.34
C VAL A 106 -2.21 -6.14 -3.63
N GLY A 107 -2.39 -5.10 -2.82
CA GLY A 107 -1.54 -3.92 -2.79
C GLY A 107 -0.69 -3.90 -1.53
N LEU A 108 0.62 -3.80 -1.69
CA LEU A 108 1.55 -3.54 -0.58
C LEU A 108 1.85 -2.06 -0.52
N ASP A 109 1.81 -1.46 0.66
CA ASP A 109 2.25 -0.09 0.87
C ASP A 109 3.61 -0.09 1.56
N VAL A 110 4.57 0.62 0.97
CA VAL A 110 5.97 0.62 1.41
C VAL A 110 6.48 2.05 1.54
N ILE A 111 6.95 2.41 2.72
CA ILE A 111 7.60 3.70 2.99
C ILE A 111 9.09 3.46 3.24
N GLY A 112 9.95 4.02 2.38
CA GLY A 112 11.37 3.72 2.42
C GLY A 112 11.62 2.23 2.22
N GLU A 113 12.13 1.55 3.26
CA GLU A 113 12.45 0.12 3.27
C GLU A 113 11.47 -0.74 4.08
N HIS A 114 10.33 -0.16 4.50
CA HIS A 114 9.40 -0.79 5.43
C HIS A 114 8.04 -1.02 4.79
N LEU A 115 7.57 -2.27 4.84
CA LEU A 115 6.17 -2.60 4.58
C LEU A 115 5.30 -2.00 5.69
N THR A 116 4.31 -1.21 5.31
CA THR A 116 3.43 -0.52 6.26
C THR A 116 2.00 -1.04 6.24
N GLU A 117 1.53 -1.54 5.09
CA GLU A 117 0.15 -2.03 4.93
C GLU A 117 0.07 -3.10 3.84
N ILE A 118 -0.85 -4.05 4.02
CA ILE A 118 -1.23 -5.05 3.00
C ILE A 118 -2.72 -4.86 2.72
N ASN A 119 -3.04 -4.42 1.50
CA ASN A 119 -4.40 -4.13 1.05
C ASN A 119 -4.93 -5.31 0.23
N VAL A 120 -5.93 -6.03 0.75
CA VAL A 120 -6.48 -7.24 0.14
C VAL A 120 -7.82 -7.03 -0.57
N THR A 121 -8.37 -5.83 -0.50
CA THR A 121 -9.65 -5.48 -1.12
C THR A 121 -9.46 -4.33 -2.10
N SER A 122 -9.65 -4.62 -3.39
CA SER A 122 -9.65 -3.64 -4.49
C SER A 122 -8.50 -2.61 -4.42
N PRO A 123 -7.22 -3.04 -4.38
CA PRO A 123 -6.12 -2.10 -4.38
C PRO A 123 -6.17 -1.21 -5.63
N THR A 124 -5.90 0.08 -5.43
CA THR A 124 -5.88 1.10 -6.49
C THR A 124 -4.50 1.20 -7.15
N CYS A 125 -4.35 2.10 -8.14
CA CYS A 125 -3.13 2.48 -8.84
C CYS A 125 -2.81 1.67 -10.11
N ILE A 126 -3.71 0.78 -10.58
CA ILE A 126 -3.52 0.08 -11.86
C ILE A 126 -3.41 1.09 -13.00
N ARG A 127 -4.36 2.02 -13.09
CA ARG A 127 -4.47 2.95 -14.23
C ARG A 127 -3.26 3.87 -14.35
N GLU A 128 -2.74 4.32 -13.22
CA GLU A 128 -1.59 5.22 -13.16
C GLU A 128 -0.31 4.49 -13.57
N ILE A 129 -0.13 3.23 -13.16
CA ILE A 129 1.03 2.42 -13.50
C ILE A 129 0.95 2.00 -14.98
N ASP A 130 -0.20 1.53 -15.45
CA ASP A 130 -0.41 1.16 -16.84
C ASP A 130 -0.17 2.34 -17.80
N ALA A 131 -0.68 3.53 -17.45
CA ALA A 131 -0.47 4.73 -18.24
C ALA A 131 1.01 5.15 -18.36
N ALA A 132 1.83 4.84 -17.35
CA ALA A 132 3.25 5.20 -17.32
C ALA A 132 4.14 4.17 -18.04
N PHE A 133 3.79 2.87 -18.01
CA PHE A 133 4.68 1.78 -18.43
C PHE A 133 4.04 0.73 -19.33
N ASP A 134 2.79 0.92 -19.74
CA ASP A 134 2.03 -0.05 -20.57
C ASP A 134 2.08 -1.49 -20.02
N THR A 135 1.88 -1.62 -18.72
CA THR A 135 2.05 -2.89 -17.97
C THR A 135 0.87 -3.86 -18.14
N ARG A 136 -0.28 -3.36 -18.56
CA ARG A 136 -1.51 -4.15 -18.81
C ARG A 136 -1.91 -5.03 -17.62
N ILE A 137 -1.83 -4.44 -16.40
CA ILE A 137 -2.01 -5.15 -15.12
C ILE A 137 -3.36 -5.85 -15.05
N GLY A 138 -4.41 -5.19 -15.54
CA GLY A 138 -5.76 -5.77 -15.58
C GLY A 138 -5.84 -7.02 -16.45
N GLU A 139 -5.22 -7.01 -17.61
CA GLU A 139 -5.15 -8.16 -18.52
C GLU A 139 -4.40 -9.32 -17.88
N ARG A 140 -3.20 -9.07 -17.34
CA ARG A 140 -2.41 -10.08 -16.62
C ARG A 140 -3.20 -10.71 -15.47
N LEU A 141 -3.98 -9.92 -14.71
CA LEU A 141 -4.83 -10.45 -13.65
C LEU A 141 -5.90 -11.40 -14.18
N MET A 142 -6.54 -11.04 -15.31
CA MET A 142 -7.57 -11.88 -15.94
C MET A 142 -6.98 -13.17 -16.52
N ASP A 143 -5.77 -13.13 -17.08
CA ASP A 143 -5.07 -14.31 -17.56
C ASP A 143 -4.79 -15.31 -16.43
N VAL A 144 -4.28 -14.83 -15.29
CA VAL A 144 -4.05 -15.67 -14.11
C VAL A 144 -5.34 -16.26 -13.55
N ILE A 145 -6.45 -15.52 -13.57
CA ILE A 145 -7.77 -16.04 -13.17
C ILE A 145 -8.19 -17.17 -14.12
N ALA A 146 -8.07 -16.97 -15.44
CA ALA A 146 -8.43 -17.96 -16.44
C ALA A 146 -7.58 -19.24 -16.30
N GLU A 147 -6.27 -19.12 -16.10
CA GLU A 147 -5.38 -20.25 -15.86
C GLU A 147 -5.79 -21.07 -14.63
N LYS A 148 -6.10 -20.39 -13.51
CA LYS A 148 -6.55 -21.08 -12.27
C LYS A 148 -7.90 -21.78 -12.45
N LEU A 149 -8.83 -21.20 -13.19
CA LEU A 149 -10.12 -21.83 -13.47
C LEU A 149 -9.95 -23.08 -14.34
N ASN A 150 -9.12 -22.99 -15.39
CA ASN A 150 -8.83 -24.12 -16.26
C ASN A 150 -8.15 -25.29 -15.50
N ALA A 151 -7.19 -24.98 -14.64
CA ALA A 151 -6.52 -25.98 -13.79
C ALA A 151 -7.49 -26.70 -12.84
N ARG A 152 -8.48 -25.98 -12.28
CA ARG A 152 -9.52 -26.56 -11.42
C ARG A 152 -10.51 -27.46 -12.19
N SER A 153 -10.78 -27.13 -13.44
CA SER A 153 -11.71 -27.90 -14.28
C SER A 153 -11.08 -29.20 -14.81
N ALA A 154 -9.74 -29.32 -14.75
CA ALA A 154 -8.98 -30.49 -15.20
C ALA A 154 -8.66 -31.48 -14.05
N SER A 155 -8.98 -31.12 -12.80
CA SER A 155 -8.79 -31.94 -11.57
C SER A 155 -10.08 -32.61 -11.14
#